data_15ba0072807a73fcfaa967c784990bf0
#
_entry.id   15ba0072807a73fcfaa967c784990bf0
#
_cell.length_a   1.000
_cell.length_b   1.000
_cell.length_c   1.000
_cell.angle_alpha   90.00
_cell.angle_beta   90.00
_cell.angle_gamma   90.00
#
_symmetry.space_group_name_H-M   'P 1'
#
loop_
_entity.id
_entity.type
_entity.pdbx_description
1 polymer ?
#
loop_
_entity_poly.entity_id
_entity_poly.type
_entity_poly.pdbx_seq_one_letter_code
_entity_poly.pdbx_strand_id
1 'polypeptide(L)'
;MHPSVVSQRYTPEDLLAMPGGHRFDLVDGHLVERNMGAESSWIAQQINHRLCSYAETSQHGLVLGPDCGYQIFPDDPNRVRFPDGSFIRSGRLPNDALPRGHIRVVPELVLEVVSPNDLAWEVDMKVTEYLQAGIPLIWVFYPDTRTVSVYRADGKAARLSVGEALSGAEVLPGFTCLVADVFPRHPAAPA
;
A
#
# COMPACT_ATOMS: atom_id res chain seq x y z
N MET A 1 25.41 -19.78 -31.58
CA MET A 1 24.07 -19.18 -31.38
C MET A 1 23.63 -19.47 -29.98
N HIS A 2 23.61 -18.47 -29.10
CA HIS A 2 23.01 -18.63 -27.77
C HIS A 2 21.49 -18.58 -27.97
N PRO A 3 20.70 -19.48 -27.38
CA PRO A 3 19.26 -19.34 -27.38
C PRO A 3 18.91 -18.06 -26.62
N SER A 4 18.21 -17.15 -27.29
CA SER A 4 17.60 -16.02 -26.63
C SER A 4 16.56 -16.57 -25.66
N VAL A 5 16.81 -16.45 -24.37
CA VAL A 5 15.79 -16.71 -23.33
C VAL A 5 14.75 -15.59 -23.52
N VAL A 6 13.66 -15.89 -24.19
CA VAL A 6 12.50 -15.01 -24.23
C VAL A 6 11.90 -15.10 -22.82
N SER A 7 12.19 -14.13 -21.97
CA SER A 7 11.50 -14.04 -20.68
C SER A 7 10.03 -13.78 -20.96
N GLN A 8 9.16 -14.65 -20.44
CA GLN A 8 7.73 -14.51 -20.57
C GLN A 8 7.30 -13.14 -19.99
N ARG A 9 6.55 -12.36 -20.78
CA ARG A 9 5.93 -11.14 -20.32
C ARG A 9 4.47 -11.38 -20.02
N TYR A 10 3.97 -10.74 -18.99
CA TYR A 10 2.59 -10.84 -18.54
C TYR A 10 1.87 -9.52 -18.73
N THR A 11 0.56 -9.61 -18.87
CA THR A 11 -0.37 -8.47 -18.90
C THR A 11 -1.15 -8.37 -17.56
N PRO A 12 -1.81 -7.25 -17.26
CA PRO A 12 -2.73 -7.15 -16.14
C PRO A 12 -3.86 -8.19 -16.16
N GLU A 13 -4.33 -8.54 -17.34
CA GLU A 13 -5.35 -9.57 -17.58
C GLU A 13 -4.82 -10.97 -17.25
N ASP A 14 -3.57 -11.27 -17.63
CA ASP A 14 -2.91 -12.53 -17.24
C ASP A 14 -2.78 -12.64 -15.73
N LEU A 15 -2.33 -11.56 -15.08
CA LEU A 15 -2.19 -11.50 -13.62
C LEU A 15 -3.55 -11.71 -12.92
N LEU A 16 -4.61 -11.08 -13.43
CA LEU A 16 -5.97 -11.21 -12.88
C LEU A 16 -6.53 -12.62 -13.02
N ALA A 17 -6.23 -13.29 -14.13
CA ALA A 17 -6.67 -14.65 -14.41
C ALA A 17 -5.82 -15.72 -13.70
N MET A 18 -4.63 -15.36 -13.24
CA MET A 18 -3.67 -16.28 -12.63
C MET A 18 -4.11 -16.71 -11.24
N PRO A 19 -4.18 -18.02 -10.92
CA PRO A 19 -4.36 -18.48 -9.56
C PRO A 19 -3.25 -17.95 -8.64
N GLY A 20 -3.63 -17.20 -7.61
CA GLY A 20 -2.67 -16.57 -6.69
C GLY A 20 -1.96 -15.33 -7.26
N GLY A 21 -2.49 -14.72 -8.33
CA GLY A 21 -1.92 -13.53 -8.96
C GLY A 21 -1.72 -12.35 -8.01
N HIS A 22 -2.56 -12.20 -6.98
CA HIS A 22 -2.42 -11.19 -5.92
C HIS A 22 -1.12 -11.29 -5.10
N ARG A 23 -0.35 -12.38 -5.25
CA ARG A 23 0.96 -12.56 -4.62
C ARG A 23 2.09 -11.87 -5.38
N PHE A 24 1.80 -11.29 -6.55
CA PHE A 24 2.79 -10.66 -7.41
C PHE A 24 2.35 -9.24 -7.78
N ASP A 25 3.30 -8.33 -7.73
CA ASP A 25 3.22 -7.08 -8.48
C ASP A 25 3.56 -7.36 -9.96
N LEU A 26 3.01 -6.58 -10.88
CA LEU A 26 3.37 -6.62 -12.30
C LEU A 26 4.12 -5.33 -12.64
N VAL A 27 5.40 -5.46 -13.02
CA VAL A 27 6.29 -4.34 -13.33
C VAL A 27 7.00 -4.62 -14.64
N ASP A 28 6.89 -3.72 -15.61
CA ASP A 28 7.50 -3.86 -16.93
C ASP A 28 7.22 -5.22 -17.60
N GLY A 29 6.03 -5.78 -17.35
CA GLY A 29 5.62 -7.10 -17.84
C GLY A 29 6.21 -8.27 -17.07
N HIS A 30 6.87 -8.07 -15.94
CA HIS A 30 7.43 -9.13 -15.11
C HIS A 30 6.69 -9.25 -13.79
N LEU A 31 6.52 -10.50 -13.33
CA LEU A 31 5.96 -10.79 -12.02
C LEU A 31 7.05 -10.61 -10.96
N VAL A 32 6.79 -9.75 -9.98
CA VAL A 32 7.64 -9.51 -8.82
C VAL A 32 6.91 -10.07 -7.60
N GLU A 33 7.45 -11.11 -6.98
CA GLU A 33 6.84 -11.73 -5.81
C GLU A 33 6.83 -10.76 -4.64
N ARG A 34 5.66 -10.64 -3.99
CA ARG A 34 5.48 -9.78 -2.83
C ARG A 34 5.98 -10.50 -1.57
N ASN A 35 6.81 -9.82 -0.82
CA ASN A 35 7.28 -10.33 0.46
C ASN A 35 6.16 -10.24 1.50
N MET A 36 5.99 -11.30 2.28
CA MET A 36 4.97 -11.39 3.32
C MET A 36 5.58 -11.91 4.63
N GLY A 37 5.25 -11.25 5.73
CA GLY A 37 5.68 -11.64 7.06
C GLY A 37 4.53 -11.58 8.07
N ALA A 38 4.59 -12.36 9.12
CA ALA A 38 3.54 -12.38 10.15
C ALA A 38 3.42 -11.02 10.84
N GLU A 39 4.53 -10.37 11.16
CA GLU A 39 4.54 -9.06 11.81
C GLU A 39 4.04 -7.96 10.87
N SER A 40 4.52 -7.92 9.62
CA SER A 40 4.04 -6.94 8.62
C SER A 40 2.56 -7.11 8.34
N SER A 41 2.07 -8.35 8.21
CA SER A 41 0.65 -8.65 8.05
C SER A 41 -0.18 -8.18 9.25
N TRP A 42 0.31 -8.38 10.48
CA TRP A 42 -0.37 -7.93 11.69
C TRP A 42 -0.46 -6.40 11.74
N ILE A 43 0.63 -5.68 11.43
CA ILE A 43 0.67 -4.21 11.38
C ILE A 43 -0.30 -3.67 10.32
N ALA A 44 -0.28 -4.25 9.11
CA ALA A 44 -1.23 -3.91 8.05
C ALA A 44 -2.68 -4.08 8.51
N GLN A 45 -2.99 -5.19 9.20
CA GLN A 45 -4.31 -5.44 9.77
C GLN A 45 -4.70 -4.37 10.81
N GLN A 46 -3.78 -3.97 11.70
CA GLN A 46 -4.06 -2.98 12.74
C GLN A 46 -4.38 -1.60 12.15
N ILE A 47 -3.63 -1.15 11.16
CA ILE A 47 -3.90 0.15 10.54
C ILE A 47 -5.14 0.11 9.64
N ASN A 48 -5.33 -0.95 8.85
CA ASN A 48 -6.54 -1.11 8.03
C ASN A 48 -7.80 -1.16 8.90
N HIS A 49 -7.77 -1.82 10.06
CA HIS A 49 -8.91 -1.83 11.00
C HIS A 49 -9.29 -0.42 11.47
N ARG A 50 -8.29 0.42 11.81
CA ARG A 50 -8.53 1.82 12.22
C ARG A 50 -9.07 2.67 11.08
N LEU A 51 -8.56 2.47 9.88
CA LEU A 51 -9.06 3.13 8.67
C LEU A 51 -10.50 2.72 8.36
N CYS A 52 -10.84 1.41 8.50
CA CYS A 52 -12.22 0.93 8.34
C CYS A 52 -13.16 1.59 9.36
N SER A 53 -12.78 1.61 10.65
CA SER A 53 -13.58 2.26 11.69
C SER A 53 -13.80 3.76 11.42
N TYR A 54 -12.76 4.44 10.91
CA TYR A 54 -12.86 5.82 10.48
C TYR A 54 -13.83 5.96 9.28
N ALA A 55 -13.67 5.12 8.24
CA ALA A 55 -14.50 5.16 7.05
C ALA A 55 -15.97 4.90 7.35
N GLU A 56 -16.27 3.93 8.22
CA GLU A 56 -17.63 3.61 8.68
C GLU A 56 -18.27 4.78 9.43
N THR A 57 -17.51 5.44 10.31
CA THR A 57 -18.03 6.55 11.11
C THR A 57 -18.20 7.82 10.29
N SER A 58 -17.22 8.13 9.42
CA SER A 58 -17.20 9.37 8.63
C SER A 58 -18.02 9.29 7.34
N GLN A 59 -18.26 8.09 6.83
CA GLN A 59 -18.88 7.81 5.51
C GLN A 59 -18.09 8.46 4.34
N HIS A 60 -16.77 8.71 4.54
CA HIS A 60 -15.95 9.45 3.58
C HIS A 60 -15.36 8.59 2.47
N GLY A 61 -15.43 7.24 2.57
CA GLY A 61 -14.84 6.39 1.54
C GLY A 61 -14.79 4.91 1.92
N LEU A 62 -13.98 4.19 1.16
CA LEU A 62 -13.78 2.75 1.28
C LEU A 62 -12.31 2.45 1.60
N VAL A 63 -12.09 1.45 2.45
CA VAL A 63 -10.76 0.89 2.73
C VAL A 63 -10.63 -0.44 2.02
N LEU A 64 -9.53 -0.65 1.31
CA LEU A 64 -9.25 -1.89 0.60
C LEU A 64 -7.95 -2.50 1.13
N GLY A 65 -7.95 -3.80 1.29
CA GLY A 65 -6.82 -4.57 1.83
C GLY A 65 -5.80 -4.99 0.77
N PRO A 66 -4.87 -5.87 1.15
CA PRO A 66 -3.67 -6.19 0.38
C PRO A 66 -3.89 -6.95 -0.94
N ASP A 67 -5.08 -7.51 -1.14
CA ASP A 67 -5.40 -8.28 -2.36
C ASP A 67 -6.02 -7.42 -3.46
N CYS A 68 -6.00 -6.09 -3.28
CA CYS A 68 -6.56 -5.14 -4.23
C CYS A 68 -5.47 -4.55 -5.13
N GLY A 69 -5.43 -4.96 -6.39
CA GLY A 69 -4.46 -4.48 -7.37
C GLY A 69 -4.85 -3.13 -7.99
N TYR A 70 -3.88 -2.24 -8.13
CA TYR A 70 -4.01 -0.92 -8.73
C TYR A 70 -3.28 -0.85 -10.07
N GLN A 71 -4.00 -0.50 -11.14
CA GLN A 71 -3.48 -0.24 -12.48
C GLN A 71 -3.67 1.25 -12.79
N ILE A 72 -2.79 2.10 -12.23
CA ILE A 72 -2.95 3.57 -12.22
C ILE A 72 -1.67 4.31 -12.64
N PHE A 73 -0.65 3.63 -13.12
CA PHE A 73 0.69 4.18 -13.36
C PHE A 73 0.80 4.75 -14.78
N PRO A 74 1.01 6.08 -14.94
CA PRO A 74 0.99 6.72 -16.26
C PRO A 74 2.21 6.39 -17.13
N ASP A 75 3.34 6.07 -16.51
CA ASP A 75 4.59 5.68 -17.17
C ASP A 75 4.60 4.22 -17.66
N ASP A 76 3.80 3.36 -17.02
CA ASP A 76 3.60 1.95 -17.41
C ASP A 76 2.12 1.56 -17.22
N PRO A 77 1.28 1.66 -18.26
CA PRO A 77 -0.14 1.30 -18.18
C PRO A 77 -0.41 -0.17 -17.85
N ASN A 78 0.60 -1.02 -17.97
CA ASN A 78 0.52 -2.44 -17.62
C ASN A 78 1.00 -2.75 -16.21
N ARG A 79 1.55 -1.76 -15.49
CA ARG A 79 1.96 -1.96 -14.10
C ARG A 79 0.76 -2.17 -13.19
N VAL A 80 0.87 -3.19 -12.33
CA VAL A 80 -0.10 -3.42 -11.25
C VAL A 80 0.66 -3.55 -9.94
N ARG A 81 0.26 -2.74 -8.95
CA ARG A 81 0.77 -2.82 -7.57
C ARG A 81 -0.35 -3.19 -6.61
N PHE A 82 0.01 -3.95 -5.59
CA PHE A 82 -0.89 -4.36 -4.51
C PHE A 82 -0.38 -3.78 -3.18
N PRO A 83 -0.78 -2.56 -2.81
CA PRO A 83 -0.41 -2.00 -1.51
C PRO A 83 -1.03 -2.81 -0.37
N ASP A 84 -0.43 -2.77 0.82
CA ASP A 84 -0.93 -3.48 2.00
C ASP A 84 -2.25 -2.90 2.54
N GLY A 85 -2.60 -1.71 2.09
CA GLY A 85 -3.90 -1.11 2.29
C GLY A 85 -4.05 0.19 1.52
N SER A 86 -5.30 0.62 1.35
CA SER A 86 -5.61 1.85 0.61
C SER A 86 -6.95 2.44 1.05
N PHE A 87 -7.13 3.73 0.77
CA PHE A 87 -8.39 4.43 0.97
C PHE A 87 -8.80 5.16 -0.30
N ILE A 88 -10.05 4.93 -0.73
CA ILE A 88 -10.68 5.62 -1.85
C ILE A 88 -11.86 6.42 -1.32
N ARG A 89 -11.88 7.72 -1.59
CA ARG A 89 -12.98 8.61 -1.19
C ARG A 89 -14.28 8.24 -1.89
N SER A 90 -15.42 8.39 -1.19
CA SER A 90 -16.77 8.23 -1.77
C SER A 90 -16.95 9.08 -3.01
N GLY A 91 -17.67 8.57 -4.02
CA GLY A 91 -17.91 9.23 -5.29
C GLY A 91 -16.74 9.18 -6.29
N ARG A 92 -15.63 8.51 -5.96
CA ARG A 92 -14.47 8.35 -6.86
C ARG A 92 -14.60 7.16 -7.79
N LEU A 93 -15.20 6.08 -7.31
CA LEU A 93 -15.44 4.91 -8.14
C LEU A 93 -16.63 5.12 -9.07
N PRO A 94 -16.58 4.63 -10.31
CA PRO A 94 -17.73 4.67 -11.23
C PRO A 94 -18.97 4.02 -10.58
N ASN A 95 -20.06 4.77 -10.46
CA ASN A 95 -21.31 4.37 -9.80
C ASN A 95 -21.13 3.89 -8.33
N ASP A 96 -20.08 4.35 -7.66
CA ASP A 96 -19.67 3.89 -6.31
C ASP A 96 -19.54 2.35 -6.19
N ALA A 97 -19.25 1.67 -7.30
CA ALA A 97 -19.14 0.22 -7.38
C ALA A 97 -17.68 -0.23 -7.48
N LEU A 98 -17.32 -1.24 -6.68
CA LEU A 98 -16.02 -1.89 -6.79
C LEU A 98 -15.93 -2.69 -8.10
N PRO A 99 -14.87 -2.52 -8.90
CA PRO A 99 -14.67 -3.32 -10.11
C PRO A 99 -14.36 -4.79 -9.74
N ARG A 100 -14.63 -5.71 -10.66
CA ARG A 100 -14.23 -7.11 -10.49
C ARG A 100 -12.75 -7.37 -10.79
N GLY A 101 -12.05 -6.39 -11.38
CA GLY A 101 -10.63 -6.45 -11.74
C GLY A 101 -9.81 -5.42 -10.97
N HIS A 102 -8.70 -5.02 -11.55
CA HIS A 102 -7.84 -4.01 -10.96
C HIS A 102 -8.51 -2.63 -10.87
N ILE A 103 -8.20 -1.91 -9.81
CA ILE A 103 -8.65 -0.53 -9.60
C ILE A 103 -7.89 0.38 -10.58
N ARG A 104 -8.64 1.24 -11.28
CA ARG A 104 -8.09 2.25 -12.22
C ARG A 104 -8.34 3.68 -11.76
N VAL A 105 -8.68 3.83 -10.50
CA VAL A 105 -8.87 5.14 -9.83
C VAL A 105 -7.73 5.32 -8.85
N VAL A 106 -7.08 6.48 -8.89
CA VAL A 106 -6.02 6.83 -7.94
C VAL A 106 -6.63 6.94 -6.54
N PRO A 107 -6.16 6.16 -5.56
CA PRO A 107 -6.65 6.25 -4.18
C PRO A 107 -6.12 7.52 -3.50
N GLU A 108 -6.79 7.95 -2.46
CA GLU A 108 -6.35 9.09 -1.65
C GLU A 108 -5.23 8.73 -0.67
N LEU A 109 -5.13 7.46 -0.28
CA LEU A 109 -4.07 6.94 0.56
C LEU A 109 -3.68 5.54 0.09
N VAL A 110 -2.39 5.25 0.12
CA VAL A 110 -1.86 3.88 0.16
C VAL A 110 -0.97 3.71 1.39
N LEU A 111 -0.88 2.47 1.87
CA LEU A 111 0.06 2.10 2.90
C LEU A 111 0.84 0.84 2.51
N GLU A 112 2.11 0.82 2.91
CA GLU A 112 3.04 -0.30 2.77
C GLU A 112 3.61 -0.64 4.14
N VAL A 113 3.80 -1.90 4.42
CA VAL A 113 4.47 -2.37 5.64
C VAL A 113 5.69 -3.18 5.22
N VAL A 114 6.87 -2.66 5.52
CA VAL A 114 8.13 -3.28 5.14
C VAL A 114 8.24 -4.67 5.76
N SER A 115 8.55 -5.65 4.93
CA SER A 115 8.82 -7.03 5.33
C SER A 115 10.32 -7.28 5.45
N PRO A 116 10.76 -8.30 6.20
CA PRO A 116 12.20 -8.54 6.44
C PRO A 116 13.05 -8.74 5.18
N ASN A 117 12.43 -9.15 4.07
CA ASN A 117 13.11 -9.42 2.80
C ASN A 117 12.99 -8.25 1.81
N ASP A 118 12.30 -7.15 2.17
CA ASP A 118 12.20 -5.99 1.30
C ASP A 118 13.52 -5.23 1.28
N LEU A 119 13.96 -4.88 0.08
CA LEU A 119 15.13 -4.03 -0.09
C LEU A 119 14.72 -2.56 -0.03
N ALA A 120 15.54 -1.75 0.64
CA ALA A 120 15.24 -0.31 0.82
C ALA A 120 14.95 0.42 -0.49
N TRP A 121 15.68 0.08 -1.56
CA TRP A 121 15.47 0.69 -2.88
C TRP A 121 14.14 0.28 -3.53
N GLU A 122 13.62 -0.94 -3.25
CA GLU A 122 12.32 -1.39 -3.76
C GLU A 122 11.18 -0.61 -3.10
N VAL A 123 11.29 -0.37 -1.80
CA VAL A 123 10.32 0.46 -1.07
C VAL A 123 10.35 1.90 -1.60
N ASP A 124 11.53 2.46 -1.82
CA ASP A 124 11.70 3.82 -2.37
C ASP A 124 11.15 3.94 -3.80
N MET A 125 11.37 2.93 -4.63
CA MET A 125 10.77 2.85 -5.96
C MET A 125 9.24 2.85 -5.90
N LYS A 126 8.62 2.02 -5.05
CA LYS A 126 7.16 2.00 -4.87
C LYS A 126 6.62 3.36 -4.46
N VAL A 127 7.26 4.01 -3.48
CA VAL A 127 6.87 5.36 -3.04
C VAL A 127 6.93 6.35 -4.19
N THR A 128 8.01 6.32 -4.97
CA THR A 128 8.19 7.18 -6.15
C THR A 128 7.09 6.95 -7.19
N GLU A 129 6.80 5.70 -7.52
CA GLU A 129 5.73 5.32 -8.46
C GLU A 129 4.35 5.80 -7.97
N TYR A 130 4.05 5.65 -6.68
CA TYR A 130 2.79 6.12 -6.09
C TYR A 130 2.64 7.64 -6.14
N LEU A 131 3.71 8.39 -5.84
CA LEU A 131 3.72 9.84 -5.97
C LEU A 131 3.52 10.28 -7.43
N GLN A 132 4.19 9.63 -8.39
CA GLN A 132 4.03 9.89 -9.82
C GLN A 132 2.64 9.54 -10.34
N ALA A 133 2.00 8.51 -9.78
CA ALA A 133 0.60 8.18 -10.05
C ALA A 133 -0.39 9.19 -9.47
N GLY A 134 0.08 10.15 -8.67
CA GLY A 134 -0.73 11.21 -8.08
C GLY A 134 -1.42 10.85 -6.76
N ILE A 135 -0.94 9.82 -6.05
CA ILE A 135 -1.45 9.47 -4.73
C ILE A 135 -1.05 10.57 -3.73
N PRO A 136 -2.01 11.24 -3.07
CA PRO A 136 -1.70 12.41 -2.25
C PRO A 136 -1.08 12.09 -0.89
N LEU A 137 -1.29 10.86 -0.37
CA LEU A 137 -0.77 10.44 0.93
C LEU A 137 -0.28 8.99 0.87
N ILE A 138 0.96 8.76 1.34
CA ILE A 138 1.56 7.43 1.40
C ILE A 138 2.13 7.24 2.80
N TRP A 139 1.81 6.10 3.43
CA TRP A 139 2.38 5.68 4.69
C TRP A 139 3.24 4.43 4.50
N VAL A 140 4.47 4.46 4.99
CA VAL A 140 5.36 3.30 5.01
C VAL A 140 5.72 2.98 6.44
N PHE A 141 5.33 1.79 6.89
CA PHE A 141 5.57 1.29 8.24
C PHE A 141 6.83 0.45 8.27
N TYR A 142 7.73 0.75 9.21
CA TYR A 142 8.99 0.04 9.40
C TYR A 142 8.95 -0.72 10.74
N PRO A 143 8.72 -2.06 10.73
CA PRO A 143 8.61 -2.86 11.96
C PRO A 143 9.85 -2.78 12.83
N ASP A 144 11.04 -2.98 12.27
CA ASP A 144 12.31 -3.03 12.99
C ASP A 144 12.61 -1.76 13.81
N THR A 145 12.27 -0.60 13.26
CA THR A 145 12.49 0.71 13.92
C THR A 145 11.25 1.25 14.60
N ARG A 146 10.10 0.59 14.41
CA ARG A 146 8.78 1.00 14.93
C ARG A 146 8.46 2.46 14.58
N THR A 147 8.69 2.80 13.30
CA THR A 147 8.47 4.14 12.76
C THR A 147 7.56 4.11 11.55
N VAL A 148 6.95 5.25 11.24
CA VAL A 148 6.14 5.44 10.03
C VAL A 148 6.71 6.60 9.24
N SER A 149 7.04 6.38 7.97
CA SER A 149 7.32 7.47 7.04
C SER A 149 6.03 7.89 6.36
N VAL A 150 5.79 9.19 6.35
CA VAL A 150 4.61 9.83 5.73
C VAL A 150 5.10 10.65 4.56
N TYR A 151 4.67 10.31 3.34
CA TYR A 151 4.99 11.05 2.12
C TYR A 151 3.74 11.73 1.60
N ARG A 152 3.88 12.96 1.08
CA ARG A 152 2.80 13.80 0.56
C ARG A 152 3.07 14.25 -0.87
N ALA A 153 2.03 14.50 -1.63
CA ALA A 153 2.12 14.96 -3.02
C ALA A 153 2.85 16.31 -3.18
N ASP A 154 2.94 17.13 -2.12
CA ASP A 154 3.69 18.39 -2.11
C ASP A 154 5.21 18.20 -1.95
N GLY A 155 5.68 16.94 -1.97
CA GLY A 155 7.09 16.57 -1.81
C GLY A 155 7.59 16.55 -0.37
N LYS A 156 6.73 16.85 0.62
CA LYS A 156 7.11 16.77 2.03
C LYS A 156 7.10 15.31 2.49
N ALA A 157 8.10 14.98 3.30
CA ALA A 157 8.18 13.71 4.01
C ALA A 157 8.43 13.96 5.50
N ALA A 158 7.84 13.13 6.34
CA ALA A 158 8.06 13.12 7.78
C ALA A 158 8.23 11.67 8.26
N ARG A 159 9.03 11.47 9.30
CA ARG A 159 9.17 10.19 9.97
C ARG A 159 8.67 10.32 11.40
N LEU A 160 7.72 9.48 11.75
CA LEU A 160 7.06 9.46 13.06
C LEU A 160 7.52 8.24 13.85
N SER A 161 7.74 8.43 15.15
CA SER A 161 8.09 7.40 16.12
C SER A 161 6.91 7.04 17.02
N VAL A 162 7.08 5.99 17.84
CA VAL A 162 5.98 5.41 18.66
C VAL A 162 5.28 6.40 19.60
N GLY A 163 5.97 7.50 20.01
CA GLY A 163 5.39 8.54 20.86
C GLY A 163 4.54 9.58 20.13
N GLU A 164 4.50 9.51 18.79
CA GLU A 164 3.85 10.52 17.95
C GLU A 164 2.53 10.02 17.40
N ALA A 165 1.69 10.97 16.97
CA ALA A 165 0.40 10.66 16.33
C ALA A 165 0.51 10.67 14.82
N LEU A 166 0.06 9.58 14.19
CA LEU A 166 -0.15 9.48 12.75
C LEU A 166 -1.49 10.15 12.41
N SER A 167 -1.46 11.12 11.50
CA SER A 167 -2.65 11.88 11.06
C SER A 167 -2.90 11.69 9.58
N GLY A 168 -4.18 11.61 9.21
CA GLY A 168 -4.62 11.61 7.80
C GLY A 168 -4.60 12.98 7.13
N ALA A 169 -4.29 14.05 7.87
CA ALA A 169 -4.27 15.43 7.40
C ALA A 169 -5.55 15.79 6.60
N GLU A 170 -5.40 16.49 5.47
CA GLU A 170 -6.53 16.89 4.60
C GLU A 170 -7.11 15.71 3.81
N VAL A 171 -6.37 14.61 3.70
CA VAL A 171 -6.80 13.41 2.95
C VAL A 171 -7.85 12.64 3.73
N LEU A 172 -7.66 12.47 5.04
CA LEU A 172 -8.58 11.81 5.97
C LEU A 172 -8.87 12.75 7.15
N PRO A 173 -9.72 13.77 6.98
CA PRO A 173 -9.96 14.79 8.00
C PRO A 173 -10.47 14.17 9.32
N GLY A 174 -9.76 14.45 10.42
CA GLY A 174 -10.09 13.92 11.74
C GLY A 174 -9.53 12.52 12.05
N PHE A 175 -8.95 11.83 11.07
CA PHE A 175 -8.25 10.58 11.37
C PHE A 175 -6.96 10.86 12.14
N THR A 176 -6.81 10.17 13.27
CA THR A 176 -5.57 10.15 14.04
C THR A 176 -5.44 8.84 14.82
N CYS A 177 -4.23 8.33 14.96
CA CYS A 177 -3.92 7.22 15.87
C CYS A 177 -2.48 7.36 16.37
N LEU A 178 -2.17 6.82 17.56
CA LEU A 178 -0.79 6.75 18.03
C LEU A 178 -0.02 5.73 17.20
N VAL A 179 1.20 6.08 16.80
CA VAL A 179 2.10 5.16 16.09
C VAL A 179 2.34 3.88 16.90
N ALA A 180 2.43 4.00 18.23
CA ALA A 180 2.57 2.85 19.14
C ALA A 180 1.44 1.81 19.00
N ASP A 181 0.24 2.24 18.63
CA ASP A 181 -0.94 1.38 18.61
C ASP A 181 -1.01 0.45 17.40
N VAL A 182 -0.18 0.69 16.38
CA VAL A 182 -0.13 -0.13 15.16
C VAL A 182 1.00 -1.14 15.16
N PHE A 183 1.92 -1.08 16.13
CA PHE A 183 3.00 -2.04 16.26
C PHE A 183 2.71 -3.06 17.39
N PRO A 184 3.16 -4.32 17.25
CA PRO A 184 2.98 -5.31 18.30
C PRO A 184 3.65 -4.87 19.59
N ARG A 185 3.02 -5.20 20.72
CA ARG A 185 3.63 -4.97 22.03
C ARG A 185 4.72 -6.02 22.23
N HIS A 186 5.98 -5.60 22.32
CA HIS A 186 7.02 -6.49 22.80
C HIS A 186 6.81 -6.76 24.29
N PRO A 187 6.89 -8.01 24.75
CA PRO A 187 6.97 -8.29 26.17
C PRO A 187 8.18 -7.52 26.72
N ALA A 188 7.99 -6.86 27.89
CA ALA A 188 9.11 -6.24 28.58
C ALA A 188 10.21 -7.29 28.75
N ALA A 189 11.48 -6.92 28.44
CA ALA A 189 12.59 -7.81 28.69
C ALA A 189 12.52 -8.27 30.15
N PRO A 190 12.72 -9.55 30.47
CA PRO A 190 12.75 -9.99 31.85
C PRO A 190 13.84 -9.22 32.57
N ALA A 191 13.47 -8.66 33.74
CA ALA A 191 14.35 -7.90 34.62
C ALA A 191 15.50 -8.77 35.17
#